data_9dff9db637eb59ea71a5223b08aabee0
#
_entry.id   9dff9db637eb59ea71a5223b08aabee0
#
_cell.length_a   1.000
_cell.length_b   1.000
_cell.length_c   1.000
_cell.angle_alpha   90.00
_cell.angle_beta   90.00
_cell.angle_gamma   90.00
#
_symmetry.space_group_name_H-M   'P 1'
#
loop_
_entity.id
_entity.type
_entity.pdbx_description
1 polymer ?
#
loop_
_entity_poly.entity_id
_entity_poly.type
_entity_poly.pdbx_seq_one_letter_code
_entity_poly.pdbx_strand_id
1 'polypeptide(L)'
;MDLIFDIEGNGLLREVSKIWMLCAEDMNTGITYDFCDYEPGCYPLREYKDLMYEAKSVTGHFILGYDLPALEKVDGFILPKEVKVRDTLLMSQTLDYMRFGHDGHSLDRWGEYLGIPKPVHEVWTEYSEEMLHRC
;
A
#
# COMPACT_ATOMS: atom_id res chain seq x y z
N MET A 1 1.06 -5.26 -16.53
CA MET A 1 1.71 -4.36 -15.56
C MET A 1 2.08 -5.13 -14.31
N ASP A 2 3.19 -4.77 -13.74
CA ASP A 2 3.61 -5.22 -12.41
C ASP A 2 3.57 -4.02 -11.48
N LEU A 3 2.59 -3.98 -10.60
CA LEU A 3 2.34 -2.83 -9.74
C LEU A 3 2.96 -3.01 -8.36
N ILE A 4 3.55 -1.95 -7.84
CA ILE A 4 3.79 -1.81 -6.41
C ILE A 4 2.77 -0.80 -5.89
N PHE A 5 2.13 -1.08 -4.75
CA PHE A 5 1.09 -0.20 -4.24
C PHE A 5 1.07 -0.14 -2.72
N ASP A 6 0.45 0.92 -2.22
CA ASP A 6 0.21 1.14 -0.81
C ASP A 6 -1.12 1.89 -0.65
N ILE A 7 -1.82 1.67 0.45
CA ILE A 7 -3.05 2.40 0.77
C ILE A 7 -2.91 3.16 2.08
N GLU A 8 -3.72 4.18 2.23
CA GLU A 8 -3.89 4.87 3.50
C GLU A 8 -5.38 4.79 3.88
N GLY A 9 -5.64 4.29 5.07
CA GLY A 9 -6.99 4.15 5.61
C GLY A 9 -7.15 4.87 6.93
N ASN A 10 -8.38 4.90 7.44
CA ASN A 10 -8.69 5.63 8.68
C ASN A 10 -8.48 4.83 9.97
N GLY A 11 -7.87 3.66 9.89
CA GLY A 11 -7.60 2.84 11.08
C GLY A 11 -7.02 1.48 10.73
N LEU A 12 -6.79 0.68 11.75
CA LEU A 12 -6.34 -0.69 11.61
C LEU A 12 -7.44 -1.57 10.99
N LEU A 13 -7.10 -2.78 10.56
CA LEU A 13 -8.02 -3.65 9.82
C LEU A 13 -9.36 -3.87 10.55
N ARG A 14 -9.34 -4.00 11.86
CA ARG A 14 -10.58 -4.20 12.64
C ARG A 14 -11.52 -2.99 12.58
N GLU A 15 -10.97 -1.79 12.47
CA GLU A 15 -11.70 -0.53 12.62
C GLU A 15 -11.84 0.22 11.30
N VAL A 16 -11.05 -0.12 10.28
CA VAL A 16 -11.05 0.60 9.01
C VAL A 16 -12.44 0.60 8.37
N SER A 17 -12.91 1.78 8.03
CA SER A 17 -14.19 2.00 7.35
C SER A 17 -14.05 2.89 6.14
N LYS A 18 -12.89 3.49 5.92
CA LYS A 18 -12.64 4.40 4.82
C LYS A 18 -11.20 4.30 4.34
N ILE A 19 -11.03 4.25 3.04
CA ILE A 19 -9.74 4.34 2.37
C ILE A 19 -9.57 5.77 1.88
N TRP A 20 -8.50 6.43 2.32
CA TRP A 20 -8.22 7.81 1.92
C TRP A 20 -7.60 7.87 0.53
N MET A 21 -6.69 6.96 0.24
CA MET A 21 -5.99 6.95 -1.03
C MET A 21 -5.35 5.59 -1.30
N LEU A 22 -5.03 5.36 -2.56
CA LEU A 22 -4.17 4.28 -3.02
C LEU A 22 -3.15 4.88 -3.98
N CYS A 23 -1.89 4.64 -3.72
CA CYS A 23 -0.80 5.03 -4.60
C CYS A 23 -0.17 3.79 -5.20
N ALA A 24 0.09 3.82 -6.50
CA ALA A 24 0.68 2.70 -7.21
C ALA A 24 1.73 3.18 -8.20
N GLU A 25 2.69 2.30 -8.48
CA GLU A 25 3.69 2.51 -9.52
C GLU A 25 3.82 1.25 -10.37
N ASP A 26 3.84 1.42 -11.68
CA ASP A 26 4.18 0.34 -12.59
C ASP A 26 5.70 0.17 -12.58
N MET A 27 6.17 -0.95 -12.05
CA MET A 27 7.60 -1.23 -11.92
C MET A 27 8.32 -1.36 -13.27
N ASN A 28 7.59 -1.61 -14.34
CA ASN A 28 8.19 -1.75 -15.67
C ASN A 28 8.45 -0.40 -16.35
N THR A 29 7.60 0.59 -16.10
CA THR A 29 7.66 1.91 -16.76
C THR A 29 8.05 3.05 -15.84
N GLY A 30 7.90 2.86 -14.50
CA GLY A 30 8.09 3.91 -13.52
C GLY A 30 6.94 4.92 -13.46
N ILE A 31 5.83 4.67 -14.18
CA ILE A 31 4.66 5.55 -14.15
C ILE A 31 3.94 5.36 -12.82
N THR A 32 3.62 6.47 -12.16
CA THR A 32 2.90 6.49 -10.90
C THR A 32 1.43 6.83 -11.11
N TYR A 33 0.58 6.25 -10.27
CA TYR A 33 -0.87 6.45 -10.29
C TYR A 33 -1.33 6.74 -8.87
N ASP A 34 -1.81 7.95 -8.63
CA ASP A 34 -2.33 8.35 -7.33
C ASP A 34 -3.86 8.47 -7.41
N PHE A 35 -4.55 7.73 -6.56
CA PHE A 35 -6.00 7.71 -6.47
C PHE A 35 -6.44 8.30 -5.14
N CYS A 36 -7.12 9.44 -5.21
CA CYS A 36 -7.58 10.16 -4.02
C CYS A 36 -8.69 11.15 -4.41
N ASP A 37 -9.81 11.13 -3.68
CA ASP A 37 -10.93 12.00 -3.98
C ASP A 37 -10.75 13.44 -3.48
N TYR A 38 -9.71 13.70 -2.69
CA TYR A 38 -9.51 14.99 -2.02
C TYR A 38 -8.49 15.89 -2.71
N GLU A 39 -7.71 15.37 -3.65
CA GLU A 39 -6.65 16.13 -4.33
C GLU A 39 -6.94 16.27 -5.82
N PRO A 40 -6.90 17.50 -6.38
CA PRO A 40 -7.26 17.72 -7.79
C PRO A 40 -6.34 17.03 -8.79
N GLY A 41 -5.07 16.77 -8.41
CA GLY A 41 -4.10 16.13 -9.28
C GLY A 41 -4.19 14.61 -9.30
N CYS A 42 -5.06 14.02 -8.50
CA CYS A 42 -5.21 12.58 -8.40
C CYS A 42 -6.38 12.07 -9.23
N TYR A 43 -6.31 10.80 -9.61
CA TYR A 43 -7.48 10.10 -10.17
C TYR A 43 -8.54 9.89 -9.09
N PRO A 44 -9.83 9.78 -9.47
CA PRO A 44 -10.85 9.39 -8.50
C PRO A 44 -10.49 8.06 -7.82
N LEU A 45 -10.69 7.98 -6.52
CA LEU A 45 -10.27 6.82 -5.74
C LEU A 45 -10.80 5.51 -6.31
N ARG A 46 -12.09 5.45 -6.67
CA ARG A 46 -12.74 4.24 -7.19
C ARG A 46 -12.06 3.64 -8.43
N GLU A 47 -11.31 4.45 -9.18
CA GLU A 47 -10.65 4.00 -10.42
C GLU A 47 -9.43 3.12 -10.17
N TYR A 48 -8.94 3.00 -8.92
CA TYR A 48 -7.87 2.06 -8.62
C TYR A 48 -8.26 0.61 -9.00
N LYS A 49 -9.54 0.30 -8.92
CA LYS A 49 -10.04 -1.05 -9.23
C LYS A 49 -9.72 -1.45 -10.67
N ASP A 50 -9.93 -0.54 -11.60
CA ASP A 50 -9.64 -0.79 -13.02
C ASP A 50 -8.16 -1.09 -13.24
N LEU A 51 -7.29 -0.31 -12.62
CA LEU A 51 -5.84 -0.53 -12.70
C LEU A 51 -5.44 -1.88 -12.11
N MET A 52 -5.95 -2.19 -10.93
CA MET A 52 -5.62 -3.44 -10.23
C MET A 52 -6.11 -4.68 -10.98
N TYR A 53 -7.27 -4.60 -11.64
CA TYR A 53 -7.79 -5.71 -12.44
C TYR A 53 -6.92 -6.03 -13.65
N GLU A 54 -6.18 -5.08 -14.18
CA GLU A 54 -5.30 -5.25 -15.34
C GLU A 54 -3.88 -5.69 -14.97
N ALA A 55 -3.55 -5.70 -13.69
CA ALA A 55 -2.20 -6.03 -13.23
C ALA A 55 -1.89 -7.52 -13.42
N LYS A 56 -0.65 -7.83 -13.80
CA LYS A 56 -0.13 -9.20 -13.77
C LYS A 56 0.30 -9.59 -12.37
N SER A 57 0.85 -8.63 -11.63
CA SER A 57 1.25 -8.82 -10.25
C SER A 57 1.04 -7.54 -9.46
N VAL A 58 0.83 -7.70 -8.15
CA VAL A 58 0.82 -6.61 -7.19
C VAL A 58 1.82 -6.92 -6.10
N THR A 59 2.57 -5.90 -5.71
CA THR A 59 3.60 -5.98 -4.68
C THR A 59 3.34 -4.90 -3.65
N GLY A 60 3.57 -5.20 -2.39
CA GLY A 60 3.47 -4.22 -1.32
C GLY A 60 3.91 -4.82 0.00
N HIS A 61 4.04 -3.97 1.01
CA HIS A 61 4.48 -4.40 2.33
C HIS A 61 3.29 -4.69 3.22
N PHE A 62 3.18 -5.92 3.70
CA PHE A 62 2.06 -6.40 4.52
C PHE A 62 0.70 -6.28 3.81
N ILE A 63 0.67 -6.36 2.50
CA ILE A 63 -0.58 -6.22 1.75
C ILE A 63 -1.55 -7.38 1.95
N LEU A 64 -1.04 -8.57 2.25
CA LEU A 64 -1.87 -9.72 2.58
C LEU A 64 -2.54 -9.59 3.95
N GLY A 65 -1.94 -8.85 4.88
CA GLY A 65 -2.46 -8.66 6.22
C GLY A 65 -3.27 -7.39 6.40
N TYR A 66 -3.12 -6.41 5.53
CA TYR A 66 -3.84 -5.14 5.67
C TYR A 66 -4.47 -4.64 4.37
N ASP A 67 -3.67 -4.26 3.37
CA ASP A 67 -4.16 -3.52 2.21
C ASP A 67 -5.26 -4.26 1.45
N LEU A 68 -5.01 -5.50 1.06
CA LEU A 68 -5.99 -6.28 0.33
C LEU A 68 -7.23 -6.61 1.17
N PRO A 69 -7.12 -7.06 2.43
CA PRO A 69 -8.29 -7.24 3.28
C PRO A 69 -9.06 -5.95 3.56
N ALA A 70 -8.37 -4.81 3.69
CA ALA A 70 -9.02 -3.52 3.90
C ALA A 70 -9.82 -3.08 2.67
N LEU A 71 -9.26 -3.24 1.47
CA LEU A 71 -9.97 -2.94 0.21
C LEU A 71 -11.20 -3.83 0.04
N GLU A 72 -11.11 -5.10 0.41
CA GLU A 72 -12.27 -6.00 0.40
C GLU A 72 -13.32 -5.56 1.41
N LYS A 73 -12.92 -5.25 2.63
CA LYS A 73 -13.83 -4.84 3.71
C LYS A 73 -14.57 -3.53 3.39
N VAL A 74 -13.83 -2.53 2.92
CA VAL A 74 -14.39 -1.17 2.71
C VAL A 74 -15.09 -1.05 1.37
N ASP A 75 -14.49 -1.55 0.29
CA ASP A 75 -14.95 -1.35 -1.08
C ASP A 75 -15.48 -2.60 -1.76
N GLY A 76 -15.42 -3.75 -1.10
CA GLY A 76 -15.79 -5.03 -1.71
C GLY A 76 -14.86 -5.46 -2.84
N PHE A 77 -13.64 -4.91 -2.88
CA PHE A 77 -12.68 -5.23 -3.93
C PHE A 77 -11.98 -6.57 -3.64
N ILE A 78 -12.06 -7.48 -4.60
CA ILE A 78 -11.38 -8.78 -4.54
C ILE A 78 -10.44 -8.87 -5.74
N LEU A 79 -9.17 -9.07 -5.46
CA LEU A 79 -8.16 -9.20 -6.50
C LEU A 79 -8.40 -10.48 -7.31
N PRO A 80 -8.33 -10.43 -8.67
CA PRO A 80 -8.46 -11.63 -9.48
C PRO A 80 -7.40 -12.69 -9.13
N LYS A 81 -7.78 -13.96 -9.20
CA LYS A 81 -6.90 -15.07 -8.82
C LYS A 81 -5.65 -15.19 -9.69
N GLU A 82 -5.72 -14.69 -10.91
CA GLU A 82 -4.62 -14.72 -11.88
C GLU A 82 -3.52 -13.73 -11.53
N VAL A 83 -3.82 -12.71 -10.73
CA VAL A 83 -2.85 -11.69 -10.34
C VAL A 83 -1.94 -12.27 -9.25
N LYS A 84 -0.64 -12.23 -9.51
CA LYS A 84 0.34 -12.65 -8.50
C LYS A 84 0.45 -11.62 -7.39
N VAL A 85 0.47 -12.10 -6.16
CA VAL A 85 0.64 -11.24 -4.98
C VAL A 85 2.03 -11.46 -4.40
N ARG A 86 2.76 -10.37 -4.19
CA ARG A 86 4.08 -10.38 -3.56
C ARG A 86 4.04 -9.47 -2.34
N ASP A 87 4.16 -10.07 -1.17
CA ASP A 87 4.18 -9.34 0.09
C ASP A 87 5.62 -9.19 0.57
N THR A 88 6.14 -7.98 0.57
CA THR A 88 7.53 -7.72 0.92
C THR A 88 7.83 -7.95 2.40
N LEU A 89 6.83 -7.88 3.28
CA LEU A 89 7.02 -8.29 4.68
C LEU A 89 7.33 -9.79 4.76
N LEU A 90 6.55 -10.63 4.10
CA LEU A 90 6.79 -12.06 4.08
C LEU A 90 8.11 -12.40 3.40
N MET A 91 8.45 -11.72 2.31
CA MET A 91 9.72 -11.89 1.63
C MET A 91 10.90 -11.55 2.55
N SER A 92 10.81 -10.44 3.26
CA SER A 92 11.83 -10.02 4.22
C SER A 92 12.02 -11.06 5.34
N GLN A 93 10.92 -11.53 5.92
CA GLN A 93 10.95 -12.54 6.97
C GLN A 93 11.51 -13.88 6.48
N THR A 94 11.20 -14.27 5.27
CA THR A 94 11.62 -15.54 4.69
C THR A 94 13.09 -15.54 4.30
N LEU A 95 13.59 -14.43 3.73
CA LEU A 95 14.95 -14.33 3.22
C LEU A 95 15.98 -14.13 4.34
N ASP A 96 15.68 -13.32 5.34
CA ASP A 96 16.57 -13.08 6.46
C ASP A 96 15.78 -12.60 7.69
N TYR A 97 15.22 -13.55 8.42
CA TYR A 97 14.36 -13.26 9.57
C TYR A 97 15.02 -12.40 10.63
N MET A 98 16.30 -12.59 10.87
CA MET A 98 17.05 -11.89 11.93
C MET A 98 17.84 -10.67 11.44
N ARG A 99 17.62 -10.20 10.22
CA ARG A 99 18.37 -9.07 9.64
C ARG A 99 18.45 -7.86 10.57
N PHE A 100 17.34 -7.51 11.19
CA PHE A 100 17.24 -6.36 12.11
C PHE A 100 17.10 -6.78 13.58
N GLY A 101 17.38 -8.05 13.89
CA GLY A 101 17.23 -8.56 15.26
C GLY A 101 15.78 -8.49 15.72
N HIS A 102 15.56 -7.87 16.89
CA HIS A 102 14.23 -7.72 17.48
C HIS A 102 13.45 -6.54 16.91
N ASP A 103 14.02 -5.71 16.05
CA ASP A 103 13.36 -4.54 15.47
C ASP A 103 12.32 -4.92 14.38
N GLY A 104 12.29 -6.20 13.97
CA GLY A 104 11.31 -6.72 13.03
C GLY A 104 11.60 -6.35 11.58
N HIS A 105 10.55 -6.43 10.73
CA HIS A 105 10.67 -6.30 9.28
C HIS A 105 9.78 -5.18 8.73
N SER A 106 9.48 -4.15 9.54
CA SER A 106 8.62 -3.05 9.12
C SER A 106 9.21 -2.27 7.94
N LEU A 107 8.34 -1.63 7.19
CA LEU A 107 8.78 -0.77 6.09
C LEU A 107 9.60 0.42 6.62
N ASP A 108 9.25 0.95 7.79
CA ASP A 108 10.02 2.00 8.45
C ASP A 108 11.45 1.55 8.75
N ARG A 109 11.63 0.33 9.26
CA ARG A 109 12.96 -0.22 9.53
C ARG A 109 13.78 -0.42 8.26
N TRP A 110 13.17 -0.92 7.20
CA TRP A 110 13.81 -1.01 5.89
C TRP A 110 14.15 0.37 5.33
N GLY A 111 13.26 1.35 5.51
CA GLY A 111 13.50 2.74 5.11
C GLY A 111 14.72 3.33 5.79
N GLU A 112 14.87 3.13 7.10
CA GLU A 112 16.06 3.56 7.85
C GLU A 112 17.33 2.88 7.34
N TYR A 113 17.28 1.57 7.12
CA TYR A 113 18.42 0.80 6.61
C TYR A 113 18.88 1.28 5.24
N LEU A 114 17.92 1.60 4.35
CA LEU A 114 18.19 2.06 2.99
C LEU A 114 18.44 3.57 2.89
N GLY A 115 18.28 4.32 3.98
CA GLY A 115 18.46 5.77 3.99
C GLY A 115 17.28 6.55 3.38
N ILE A 116 16.09 5.96 3.34
CA ILE A 116 14.87 6.55 2.79
C ILE A 116 13.76 6.45 3.86
N PRO A 117 13.84 7.23 4.96
CA PRO A 117 12.86 7.12 6.04
C PRO A 117 11.49 7.62 5.59
N LYS A 118 10.44 6.96 6.07
CA LYS A 118 9.06 7.34 5.80
C LYS A 118 8.64 8.47 6.73
N PRO A 119 7.91 9.50 6.26
CA PRO A 119 7.42 10.58 7.11
C PRO A 119 6.50 10.05 8.21
N VAL A 120 6.59 10.64 9.40
CA VAL A 120 5.71 10.30 10.53
C VAL A 120 4.35 10.96 10.33
N HIS A 121 3.27 10.20 10.60
CA HIS A 121 1.91 10.69 10.56
C HIS A 121 1.13 10.10 11.73
N GLU A 122 0.40 10.94 12.46
CA GLU A 122 -0.27 10.52 13.71
C GLU A 122 -1.80 10.53 13.63
N VAL A 123 -2.39 11.40 12.80
CA VAL A 123 -3.84 11.54 12.71
C VAL A 123 -4.38 10.88 11.46
N TRP A 124 -5.08 9.76 11.63
CA TRP A 124 -5.60 8.94 10.53
C TRP A 124 -7.11 9.02 10.35
N THR A 125 -7.82 9.64 11.29
CA THR A 125 -9.27 9.74 11.27
C THR A 125 -9.80 10.77 10.28
N GLU A 126 -8.93 11.70 9.86
CA GLU A 126 -9.24 12.75 8.89
C GLU A 126 -8.19 12.76 7.78
N TYR A 127 -8.61 13.15 6.57
CA TYR A 127 -7.68 13.30 5.45
C TYR A 127 -6.70 14.45 5.68
N SER A 128 -5.44 14.25 5.26
CA SER A 128 -4.45 15.33 5.17
C SER A 128 -3.52 15.10 3.98
N GLU A 129 -2.94 16.18 3.44
CA GLU A 129 -1.96 16.08 2.34
C GLU A 129 -0.72 15.26 2.72
N GLU A 130 -0.37 15.22 3.99
CA GLU A 130 0.77 14.44 4.48
C GLU A 130 0.61 12.95 4.17
N MET A 131 -0.62 12.45 4.13
CA MET A 131 -0.90 11.06 3.77
C MET A 131 -0.44 10.75 2.35
N LEU A 132 -0.61 11.68 1.41
CA LEU A 132 -0.20 11.49 0.03
C LEU A 132 1.33 11.39 -0.07
N HIS A 133 2.06 12.20 0.67
CA HIS A 133 3.52 12.11 0.71
C HIS A 133 4.02 10.83 1.37
N ARG A 134 3.25 10.29 2.34
CA ARG A 134 3.56 9.05 3.01
C ARG A 134 3.26 7.83 2.14
N CYS A 135 2.20 7.89 1.36
CA CYS A 135 1.77 6.83 0.47
C CYS A 135 2.72 6.65 -0.73
#